data_fe845605521c4db6acc047d88964b705
#
_entry.id   fe845605521c4db6acc047d88964b705
#
_cell.length_a   1.000
_cell.length_b   1.000
_cell.length_c   1.000
_cell.angle_alpha   90.00
_cell.angle_beta   90.00
_cell.angle_gamma   90.00
#
_symmetry.space_group_name_H-M   'P 1'
#
loop_
_entity.id
_entity.type
_entity.pdbx_description
1 polymer ?
#
loop_
_entity_poly.entity_id
_entity_poly.type
_entity_poly.pdbx_seq_one_letter_code
_entity_poly.pdbx_strand_id
1 'polypeptide(L)'
;MNGSFNMNTKIRNDMDTVYIGYDPREHAAYEVLKFSIEIRAKNPVRIVPLKKDALIKNGMFRRKSNSIGNQQYDEIDGRPFSTDFSFTRFLVPHLSLYTGLSLYIDCDMYCYGDITELFDMCRESYYPVWAVHHKYDVEKSIKMAGQAQEPYNMKNWSSLMMFNNEHHYLNKLSIDAVNTEKGRWLHTFKWLPD
;
A
#
# COMPACT_ATOMS: atom_id res chain seq x y z
N MET A 1 30.31 39.81 11.69
CA MET A 1 28.90 39.39 11.42
C MET A 1 28.97 38.14 10.56
N ASN A 2 28.97 36.96 11.19
CA ASN A 2 29.04 35.68 10.50
C ASN A 2 27.61 35.08 10.44
N GLY A 3 26.99 35.21 9.27
CA GLY A 3 25.72 34.57 9.00
C GLY A 3 25.97 33.09 8.66
N SER A 4 25.69 32.20 9.60
CA SER A 4 25.65 30.76 9.36
C SER A 4 24.42 30.44 8.52
N PHE A 5 24.61 30.12 7.25
CA PHE A 5 23.59 29.51 6.41
C PHE A 5 23.28 28.10 6.94
N ASN A 6 22.11 27.93 7.49
CA ASN A 6 21.60 26.66 7.97
C ASN A 6 21.11 25.87 6.74
N MET A 7 22.00 25.05 6.13
CA MET A 7 21.66 24.12 5.05
C MET A 7 21.06 22.83 5.65
N ASN A 8 19.84 22.89 6.12
CA ASN A 8 19.03 21.70 6.41
C ASN A 8 17.57 21.92 5.97
N THR A 9 17.39 22.40 4.76
CA THR A 9 16.10 22.24 4.08
C THR A 9 16.08 20.83 3.50
N LYS A 10 15.62 19.84 4.30
CA LYS A 10 15.06 18.61 3.75
C LYS A 10 14.07 19.04 2.66
N ILE A 11 14.35 18.71 1.40
CA ILE A 11 13.39 18.90 0.33
C ILE A 11 12.22 17.98 0.70
N ARG A 12 11.24 18.51 1.42
CA ARG A 12 9.95 17.86 1.55
C ARG A 12 9.37 17.79 0.16
N ASN A 13 9.07 16.61 -0.28
CA ASN A 13 8.24 16.39 -1.45
C ASN A 13 6.83 16.84 -1.02
N ASP A 14 6.51 18.13 -1.19
CA ASP A 14 5.29 18.77 -0.64
C ASP A 14 4.00 18.26 -1.31
N MET A 15 4.11 17.33 -2.25
CA MET A 15 2.96 16.78 -2.96
C MET A 15 2.52 15.45 -2.35
N ASP A 16 1.28 15.39 -1.90
CA ASP A 16 0.63 14.16 -1.45
C ASP A 16 0.73 13.07 -2.52
N THR A 17 1.10 11.87 -2.11
CA THR A 17 1.32 10.77 -3.05
C THR A 17 0.33 9.64 -2.79
N VAL A 18 -0.41 9.28 -3.83
CA VAL A 18 -1.32 8.13 -3.87
C VAL A 18 -0.67 7.00 -4.66
N TYR A 19 -0.37 5.89 -4.00
CA TYR A 19 0.09 4.67 -4.62
C TYR A 19 -1.11 3.77 -4.91
N ILE A 20 -1.31 3.40 -6.16
CA ILE A 20 -2.40 2.51 -6.55
C ILE A 20 -1.83 1.12 -6.84
N GLY A 21 -2.39 0.08 -6.22
CA GLY A 21 -2.08 -1.29 -6.56
C GLY A 21 -2.34 -1.55 -8.05
N TYR A 22 -1.39 -2.15 -8.75
CA TYR A 22 -1.53 -2.37 -10.19
C TYR A 22 -1.36 -3.85 -10.53
N ASP A 23 -2.36 -4.39 -11.23
CA ASP A 23 -2.32 -5.69 -11.88
C ASP A 23 -2.73 -5.49 -13.35
N PRO A 24 -1.95 -6.00 -14.33
CA PRO A 24 -2.29 -5.87 -15.74
C PRO A 24 -3.69 -6.39 -16.10
N ARG A 25 -4.18 -7.38 -15.36
CA ARG A 25 -5.53 -7.95 -15.54
C ARG A 25 -6.65 -6.99 -15.13
N GLU A 26 -6.32 -6.01 -14.27
CA GLU A 26 -7.24 -5.02 -13.69
C GLU A 26 -6.94 -3.59 -14.20
N HIS A 27 -6.29 -3.47 -15.37
CA HIS A 27 -5.88 -2.17 -15.93
C HIS A 27 -7.05 -1.18 -16.06
N ALA A 28 -8.22 -1.64 -16.49
CA ALA A 28 -9.39 -0.77 -16.62
C ALA A 28 -9.85 -0.21 -15.26
N ALA A 29 -9.83 -1.02 -14.20
CA ALA A 29 -10.16 -0.57 -12.85
C ALA A 29 -9.15 0.49 -12.36
N TYR A 30 -7.85 0.27 -12.59
CA TYR A 30 -6.81 1.25 -12.30
C TYR A 30 -7.06 2.60 -12.98
N GLU A 31 -7.38 2.61 -14.29
CA GLU A 31 -7.64 3.86 -15.02
C GLU A 31 -8.89 4.59 -14.50
N VAL A 32 -9.95 3.85 -14.14
CA VAL A 32 -11.16 4.42 -13.54
C VAL A 32 -10.87 5.05 -12.19
N LEU A 33 -10.15 4.35 -11.31
CA LEU A 33 -9.78 4.90 -10.00
C LEU A 33 -8.89 6.13 -10.16
N LYS A 34 -7.83 6.06 -10.97
CA LYS A 34 -6.93 7.17 -11.25
C LYS A 34 -7.70 8.39 -11.73
N PHE A 35 -8.54 8.24 -12.76
CA PHE A 35 -9.37 9.32 -13.29
C PHE A 35 -10.31 9.90 -12.22
N SER A 36 -10.93 9.02 -11.40
CA SER A 36 -11.85 9.47 -10.34
C SER A 36 -11.16 10.32 -9.27
N ILE A 37 -9.88 10.06 -8.99
CA ILE A 37 -9.05 10.88 -8.11
C ILE A 37 -8.70 12.21 -8.78
N GLU A 38 -8.19 12.16 -10.01
CA GLU A 38 -7.71 13.34 -10.75
C GLU A 38 -8.80 14.43 -10.91
N ILE A 39 -10.05 14.02 -11.17
CA ILE A 39 -11.16 14.98 -11.37
C ILE A 39 -11.74 15.54 -10.06
N ARG A 40 -11.41 14.98 -8.89
CA ARG A 40 -12.00 15.36 -7.60
C ARG A 40 -11.01 15.94 -6.60
N ALA A 41 -9.73 15.70 -6.80
CA ALA A 41 -8.69 16.24 -5.93
C ALA A 41 -8.68 17.79 -6.03
N LYS A 42 -8.90 18.47 -4.91
CA LYS A 42 -8.82 19.93 -4.85
C LYS A 42 -7.38 20.44 -4.92
N ASN A 43 -6.45 19.66 -4.40
CA ASN A 43 -5.03 19.96 -4.47
C ASN A 43 -4.32 18.94 -5.37
N PRO A 44 -3.22 19.31 -6.03
CA PRO A 44 -2.44 18.37 -6.83
C PRO A 44 -1.98 17.17 -5.99
N VAL A 45 -2.20 15.96 -6.52
CA VAL A 45 -1.70 14.71 -5.95
C VAL A 45 -0.85 13.98 -6.97
N ARG A 46 0.21 13.33 -6.52
CA ARG A 46 1.01 12.45 -7.37
C ARG A 46 0.43 11.05 -7.32
N ILE A 47 0.03 10.50 -8.46
CA ILE A 47 -0.50 9.12 -8.56
C ILE A 47 0.59 8.22 -9.12
N VAL A 48 0.89 7.13 -8.40
CA VAL A 48 1.96 6.18 -8.73
C VAL A 48 1.39 4.75 -8.79
N PRO A 49 1.36 4.10 -9.97
CA PRO A 49 1.00 2.70 -10.05
C PRO A 49 2.12 1.80 -9.48
N LEU A 50 1.77 0.90 -8.57
CA LEU A 50 2.71 -0.10 -8.03
C LEU A 50 2.82 -1.28 -8.99
N LYS A 51 3.58 -1.12 -10.07
CA LYS A 51 3.82 -2.16 -11.07
C LYS A 51 4.87 -3.15 -10.57
N LYS A 52 4.47 -4.39 -10.31
CA LYS A 52 5.33 -5.47 -9.80
C LYS A 52 6.59 -5.66 -10.62
N ASP A 53 6.47 -5.69 -11.97
CA ASP A 53 7.62 -5.88 -12.86
C ASP A 53 8.64 -4.75 -12.74
N ALA A 54 8.20 -3.50 -12.58
CA ALA A 54 9.07 -2.37 -12.36
C ALA A 54 9.81 -2.49 -11.01
N LEU A 55 9.12 -2.94 -9.97
CA LEU A 55 9.71 -3.17 -8.65
C LEU A 55 10.73 -4.31 -8.67
N ILE A 56 10.47 -5.39 -9.43
CA ILE A 56 11.42 -6.48 -9.66
C ILE A 56 12.66 -5.97 -10.40
N LYS A 57 12.46 -5.26 -11.50
CA LYS A 57 13.56 -4.71 -12.31
C LYS A 57 14.49 -3.79 -11.50
N ASN A 58 13.94 -3.06 -10.53
CA ASN A 58 14.69 -2.17 -9.64
C ASN A 58 15.21 -2.86 -8.37
N GLY A 59 15.09 -4.20 -8.25
CA GLY A 59 15.57 -4.96 -7.09
C GLY A 59 14.78 -4.77 -5.79
N MET A 60 13.66 -4.07 -5.83
CA MET A 60 12.84 -3.77 -4.66
C MET A 60 11.90 -4.93 -4.29
N PHE A 61 11.46 -5.71 -5.29
CA PHE A 61 10.60 -6.85 -5.08
C PHE A 61 11.24 -8.12 -5.65
N ARG A 62 11.46 -9.13 -4.80
CA ARG A 62 12.11 -10.41 -5.15
C ARG A 62 11.40 -11.61 -4.52
N ARG A 63 10.19 -11.39 -3.99
CA ARG A 63 9.36 -12.42 -3.39
C ARG A 63 8.94 -13.42 -4.45
N LYS A 64 9.26 -14.70 -4.22
CA LYS A 64 8.95 -15.77 -5.14
C LYS A 64 7.54 -16.28 -4.94
N SER A 65 6.93 -16.70 -6.04
CA SER A 65 5.63 -17.34 -6.04
C SER A 65 5.61 -18.48 -7.06
N ASN A 66 4.80 -19.49 -6.80
CA ASN A 66 4.46 -20.54 -7.76
C ASN A 66 2.98 -20.48 -8.11
N SER A 67 2.58 -21.16 -9.20
CA SER A 67 1.20 -21.20 -9.64
C SER A 67 0.73 -22.65 -9.78
N ILE A 68 -0.47 -22.92 -9.27
CA ILE A 68 -1.17 -24.19 -9.47
C ILE A 68 -2.50 -23.86 -10.17
N GLY A 69 -2.60 -24.17 -11.45
CA GLY A 69 -3.67 -23.65 -12.30
C GLY A 69 -3.64 -22.12 -12.35
N ASN A 70 -4.76 -21.48 -12.06
CA ASN A 70 -4.89 -20.02 -12.04
C ASN A 70 -4.59 -19.38 -10.66
N GLN A 71 -4.26 -20.20 -9.64
CA GLN A 71 -4.01 -19.73 -8.28
C GLN A 71 -2.52 -19.53 -8.06
N GLN A 72 -2.14 -18.35 -7.57
CA GLN A 72 -0.79 -18.04 -7.12
C GLN A 72 -0.62 -18.36 -5.63
N TYR A 73 0.56 -18.89 -5.29
CA TYR A 73 0.95 -19.22 -3.92
C TYR A 73 2.30 -18.57 -3.60
N ASP A 74 2.37 -17.96 -2.43
CA ASP A 74 3.61 -17.42 -1.91
C ASP A 74 4.56 -18.53 -1.46
N GLU A 75 5.83 -18.51 -1.90
CA GLU A 75 6.79 -19.55 -1.52
C GLU A 75 7.24 -19.47 -0.06
N ILE A 76 7.03 -18.33 0.63
CA ILE A 76 7.49 -18.12 2.00
C ILE A 76 6.58 -18.85 3.01
N ASP A 77 5.26 -18.78 2.80
CA ASP A 77 4.30 -19.38 3.74
C ASP A 77 3.32 -20.38 3.09
N GLY A 78 3.46 -20.62 1.79
CA GLY A 78 2.62 -21.55 1.03
C GLY A 78 1.17 -21.08 0.86
N ARG A 79 0.86 -19.81 1.15
CA ARG A 79 -0.50 -19.28 1.15
C ARG A 79 -0.91 -18.75 -0.22
N PRO A 80 -2.20 -18.92 -0.59
CA PRO A 80 -2.71 -18.36 -1.84
C PRO A 80 -2.85 -16.84 -1.76
N PHE A 81 -2.58 -16.17 -2.88
CA PHE A 81 -2.86 -14.75 -3.09
C PHE A 81 -3.38 -14.52 -4.50
N SER A 82 -4.01 -13.36 -4.76
CA SER A 82 -4.78 -13.15 -5.98
C SER A 82 -4.24 -12.08 -6.93
N THR A 83 -3.51 -11.07 -6.43
CA THR A 83 -3.13 -9.90 -7.24
C THR A 83 -1.64 -9.61 -7.13
N ASP A 84 -1.08 -8.99 -8.17
CA ASP A 84 0.33 -8.58 -8.21
C ASP A 84 0.69 -7.57 -7.11
N PHE A 85 -0.31 -6.86 -6.59
CA PHE A 85 -0.11 -5.89 -5.52
C PHE A 85 -0.36 -6.44 -4.10
N SER A 86 -0.61 -7.76 -3.95
CA SER A 86 -0.86 -8.36 -2.62
C SER A 86 0.23 -8.05 -1.60
N PHE A 87 1.50 -8.03 -2.02
CA PHE A 87 2.63 -7.75 -1.12
C PHE A 87 3.32 -6.41 -1.42
N THR A 88 3.32 -5.95 -2.67
CA THR A 88 4.02 -4.71 -3.07
C THR A 88 3.47 -3.47 -2.38
N ARG A 89 2.22 -3.50 -1.91
CA ARG A 89 1.59 -2.42 -1.13
C ARG A 89 2.39 -2.04 0.13
N PHE A 90 3.09 -2.99 0.72
CA PHE A 90 3.90 -2.76 1.93
C PHE A 90 5.27 -2.13 1.63
N LEU A 91 5.64 -1.94 0.36
CA LEU A 91 6.82 -1.17 -0.04
C LEU A 91 6.57 0.35 -0.06
N VAL A 92 5.33 0.80 0.12
CA VAL A 92 4.97 2.23 0.05
C VAL A 92 5.82 3.11 0.97
N PRO A 93 6.07 2.76 2.25
CA PRO A 93 6.94 3.58 3.10
C PRO A 93 8.35 3.71 2.55
N HIS A 94 8.92 2.62 2.02
CA HIS A 94 10.24 2.65 1.39
C HIS A 94 10.25 3.50 0.11
N LEU A 95 9.24 3.37 -0.76
CA LEU A 95 9.10 4.15 -1.98
C LEU A 95 8.91 5.64 -1.72
N SER A 96 8.36 5.99 -0.55
CA SER A 96 8.23 7.35 -0.05
C SER A 96 9.48 7.84 0.70
N LEU A 97 10.57 7.06 0.68
CA LEU A 97 11.82 7.36 1.38
C LEU A 97 11.62 7.60 2.88
N TYR A 98 10.59 6.99 3.47
CA TYR A 98 10.17 7.15 4.87
C TYR A 98 9.92 8.62 5.24
N THR A 99 9.35 9.43 4.31
CA THR A 99 9.06 10.84 4.54
C THR A 99 7.60 11.18 4.24
N GLY A 100 7.01 12.07 5.05
CA GLY A 100 5.67 12.61 4.89
C GLY A 100 4.55 11.56 4.97
N LEU A 101 3.40 11.90 4.39
CA LEU A 101 2.25 11.00 4.28
C LEU A 101 2.18 10.39 2.88
N SER A 102 1.71 9.15 2.79
CA SER A 102 1.37 8.53 1.52
C SER A 102 0.17 7.60 1.67
N LEU A 103 -0.71 7.61 0.67
CA LEU A 103 -1.87 6.74 0.61
C LEU A 103 -1.59 5.56 -0.31
N TYR A 104 -1.87 4.35 0.16
CA TYR A 104 -2.03 3.17 -0.67
C TYR A 104 -3.51 2.84 -0.85
N ILE A 105 -3.92 2.47 -2.07
CA ILE A 105 -5.28 2.07 -2.38
C ILE A 105 -5.29 0.95 -3.44
N ASP A 106 -6.15 -0.07 -3.28
CA ASP A 106 -6.38 -1.11 -4.28
C ASP A 106 -7.06 -0.50 -5.52
N CYS A 107 -6.74 -1.00 -6.72
CA CYS A 107 -7.23 -0.42 -7.98
C CYS A 107 -8.73 -0.62 -8.24
N ASP A 108 -9.38 -1.55 -7.56
CA ASP A 108 -10.81 -1.89 -7.71
C ASP A 108 -11.74 -0.99 -6.87
N MET A 109 -11.25 0.19 -6.48
CA MET A 109 -11.99 1.22 -5.77
C MET A 109 -12.38 2.40 -6.67
N TYR A 110 -13.24 3.27 -6.17
CA TYR A 110 -13.66 4.50 -6.83
C TYR A 110 -13.67 5.67 -5.84
N CYS A 111 -13.06 6.78 -6.22
CA CYS A 111 -13.00 7.98 -5.39
C CYS A 111 -14.24 8.85 -5.64
N TYR A 112 -15.15 8.96 -4.66
CA TYR A 112 -16.36 9.77 -4.76
C TYR A 112 -16.17 11.23 -4.31
N GLY A 113 -15.20 11.47 -3.44
CA GLY A 113 -14.92 12.78 -2.86
C GLY A 113 -13.51 13.27 -3.18
N ASP A 114 -13.09 14.28 -2.46
CA ASP A 114 -11.75 14.84 -2.55
C ASP A 114 -10.77 13.97 -1.75
N ILE A 115 -9.85 13.31 -2.45
CA ILE A 115 -8.86 12.42 -1.80
C ILE A 115 -7.91 13.19 -0.86
N THR A 116 -7.73 14.51 -1.08
CA THR A 116 -6.83 15.33 -0.26
C THR A 116 -7.36 15.52 1.15
N GLU A 117 -8.67 15.41 1.38
CA GLU A 117 -9.26 15.45 2.71
C GLU A 117 -8.76 14.32 3.62
N LEU A 118 -8.43 13.14 3.06
CA LEU A 118 -7.85 12.05 3.84
C LEU A 118 -6.45 12.39 4.35
N PHE A 119 -5.65 13.08 3.54
CA PHE A 119 -4.32 13.54 3.96
C PHE A 119 -4.45 14.59 5.07
N ASP A 120 -5.36 15.55 4.92
CA ASP A 120 -5.57 16.60 5.92
C ASP A 120 -6.02 16.02 7.27
N MET A 121 -6.92 15.04 7.26
CA MET A 121 -7.35 14.34 8.48
C MET A 121 -6.20 13.65 9.23
N CYS A 122 -5.18 13.19 8.51
CA CYS A 122 -4.08 12.40 9.08
C CYS A 122 -2.86 13.24 9.47
N ARG A 123 -2.70 14.48 8.93
CA ARG A 123 -1.51 15.31 9.12
C ARG A 123 -1.20 15.64 10.57
N GLU A 124 -2.23 15.89 11.37
CA GLU A 124 -2.09 16.30 12.77
C GLU A 124 -2.02 15.13 13.75
N SER A 125 -2.11 13.90 13.23
CA SER A 125 -2.18 12.70 14.05
C SER A 125 -0.86 11.92 14.01
N TYR A 126 -0.46 11.37 15.15
CA TYR A 126 0.81 10.64 15.31
C TYR A 126 0.69 9.12 15.09
N TYR A 127 -0.37 8.62 14.51
CA TYR A 127 -0.47 7.19 14.24
C TYR A 127 0.45 6.76 13.09
N PRO A 128 1.03 5.55 13.13
CA PRO A 128 1.90 5.04 12.06
C PRO A 128 1.13 4.73 10.77
N VAL A 129 -0.11 4.27 10.89
CA VAL A 129 -0.98 3.91 9.76
C VAL A 129 -2.44 4.07 10.13
N TRP A 130 -3.25 4.45 9.14
CA TRP A 130 -4.71 4.41 9.21
C TRP A 130 -5.20 3.43 8.15
N ALA A 131 -6.18 2.62 8.51
CA ALA A 131 -6.82 1.67 7.62
C ALA A 131 -8.33 1.64 7.90
N VAL A 132 -9.11 1.24 6.90
CA VAL A 132 -10.54 1.09 7.08
C VAL A 132 -10.82 -0.22 7.81
N HIS A 133 -11.47 -0.10 8.98
CA HIS A 133 -11.88 -1.26 9.76
C HIS A 133 -13.13 -1.90 9.14
N HIS A 134 -12.95 -3.06 8.50
CA HIS A 134 -14.07 -3.88 8.05
C HIS A 134 -14.45 -4.89 9.12
N LYS A 135 -15.72 -4.86 9.57
CA LYS A 135 -16.28 -5.99 10.32
C LYS A 135 -16.51 -7.13 9.34
N TYR A 136 -15.78 -8.21 9.53
CA TYR A 136 -15.82 -9.35 8.61
C TYR A 136 -16.49 -10.55 9.30
N ASP A 137 -17.60 -11.02 8.72
CA ASP A 137 -18.21 -12.31 9.09
C ASP A 137 -17.45 -13.44 8.39
N VAL A 138 -16.82 -14.29 9.18
CA VAL A 138 -15.86 -15.32 8.72
C VAL A 138 -16.52 -16.37 7.80
N GLU A 139 -17.85 -16.50 7.81
CA GLU A 139 -18.56 -17.62 7.18
C GLU A 139 -18.74 -17.52 5.65
N LYS A 140 -18.44 -16.40 4.99
CA LYS A 140 -18.71 -16.23 3.55
C LYS A 140 -17.56 -15.57 2.80
N SER A 141 -16.55 -16.30 2.36
CA SER A 141 -15.57 -15.77 1.42
C SER A 141 -15.19 -16.72 0.28
N ILE A 142 -16.09 -16.81 -0.69
CA ILE A 142 -15.69 -17.21 -2.04
C ILE A 142 -15.57 -15.92 -2.83
N LYS A 143 -14.37 -15.54 -3.26
CA LYS A 143 -14.17 -14.38 -4.17
C LYS A 143 -14.53 -14.76 -5.59
N MET A 144 -14.84 -13.72 -6.40
CA MET A 144 -14.98 -13.84 -7.86
C MET A 144 -13.80 -14.63 -8.42
N ALA A 145 -14.07 -15.59 -9.30
CA ALA A 145 -13.16 -16.57 -9.91
C ALA A 145 -12.74 -17.77 -9.03
N GLY A 146 -13.46 -18.12 -7.96
CA GLY A 146 -13.24 -19.38 -7.23
C GLY A 146 -11.91 -19.49 -6.47
N GLN A 147 -11.22 -18.38 -6.22
CA GLN A 147 -9.95 -18.37 -5.51
C GLN A 147 -10.15 -18.49 -3.99
N ALA A 148 -9.48 -19.47 -3.38
CA ALA A 148 -9.48 -19.66 -1.94
C ALA A 148 -8.71 -18.54 -1.23
N GLN A 149 -9.29 -17.97 -0.18
CA GLN A 149 -8.60 -17.06 0.74
C GLN A 149 -8.82 -17.53 2.17
N GLU A 150 -7.79 -17.41 3.00
CA GLU A 150 -7.94 -17.67 4.42
C GLU A 150 -8.63 -16.51 5.14
N PRO A 151 -9.58 -16.81 6.02
CA PRO A 151 -10.17 -15.81 6.89
C PRO A 151 -9.18 -15.39 7.99
N TYR A 152 -9.02 -14.07 8.18
CA TYR A 152 -8.33 -13.48 9.33
C TYR A 152 -9.00 -12.16 9.70
N ASN A 153 -8.94 -11.78 10.97
CA ASN A 153 -9.73 -10.68 11.54
C ASN A 153 -9.48 -9.30 10.87
N MET A 154 -8.33 -9.10 10.22
CA MET A 154 -7.94 -7.86 9.55
C MET A 154 -8.04 -7.96 8.02
N LYS A 155 -8.90 -8.84 7.51
CA LYS A 155 -9.10 -8.99 6.07
C LYS A 155 -9.61 -7.69 5.45
N ASN A 156 -9.05 -7.32 4.29
CA ASN A 156 -9.31 -6.10 3.55
C ASN A 156 -8.83 -4.78 4.22
N TRP A 157 -8.29 -4.78 5.43
CA TRP A 157 -7.74 -3.55 6.03
C TRP A 157 -6.59 -2.97 5.19
N SER A 158 -5.79 -3.83 4.58
CA SER A 158 -4.68 -3.40 3.73
C SER A 158 -5.09 -2.93 2.33
N SER A 159 -6.38 -2.89 2.01
CA SER A 159 -6.89 -2.39 0.72
C SER A 159 -6.85 -0.88 0.60
N LEU A 160 -6.87 -0.17 1.74
CA LEU A 160 -6.64 1.27 1.84
C LEU A 160 -5.83 1.54 3.10
N MET A 161 -4.64 2.12 2.93
CA MET A 161 -3.73 2.44 4.04
C MET A 161 -3.12 3.83 3.83
N MET A 162 -3.34 4.74 4.79
CA MET A 162 -2.58 5.97 4.87
C MET A 162 -1.39 5.74 5.80
N PHE A 163 -0.19 5.94 5.30
CA PHE A 163 1.06 5.76 6.03
C PHE A 163 1.62 7.11 6.49
N ASN A 164 1.93 7.23 7.77
CA ASN A 164 2.82 8.26 8.29
C ASN A 164 4.26 7.74 8.16
N ASN A 165 4.88 7.99 7.01
CA ASN A 165 6.16 7.38 6.67
C ASN A 165 7.31 7.77 7.62
N GLU A 166 7.21 8.90 8.32
CA GLU A 166 8.20 9.35 9.30
C GLU A 166 8.09 8.61 10.64
N HIS A 167 7.00 7.88 10.87
CA HIS A 167 6.82 7.15 12.12
C HIS A 167 7.78 5.95 12.19
N HIS A 168 8.51 5.82 13.30
CA HIS A 168 9.59 4.84 13.47
C HIS A 168 9.18 3.36 13.24
N TYR A 169 7.92 3.00 13.49
CA TYR A 169 7.43 1.64 13.20
C TYR A 169 7.44 1.31 11.70
N LEU A 170 7.35 2.30 10.80
CA LEU A 170 7.35 2.05 9.36
C LEU A 170 8.72 1.57 8.87
N ASN A 171 9.80 1.80 9.62
CA ASN A 171 11.13 1.24 9.32
C ASN A 171 11.15 -0.29 9.33
N LYS A 172 10.17 -0.94 10.00
CA LYS A 172 10.00 -2.40 9.95
C LYS A 172 9.52 -2.90 8.59
N LEU A 173 8.88 -2.05 7.77
CA LEU A 173 8.50 -2.35 6.39
C LEU A 173 9.65 -2.04 5.42
N SER A 174 10.82 -2.62 5.69
CA SER A 174 11.97 -2.55 4.79
C SER A 174 11.75 -3.41 3.54
N ILE A 175 12.58 -3.18 2.50
CA ILE A 175 12.60 -4.07 1.33
C ILE A 175 12.77 -5.53 1.76
N ASP A 176 13.69 -5.80 2.69
CA ASP A 176 13.95 -7.17 3.15
C ASP A 176 12.74 -7.76 3.85
N ALA A 177 12.13 -7.05 4.78
CA ALA A 177 10.94 -7.52 5.49
C ALA A 177 9.79 -7.87 4.53
N VAL A 178 9.50 -7.00 3.55
CA VAL A 178 8.44 -7.27 2.57
C VAL A 178 8.75 -8.51 1.72
N ASN A 179 10.02 -8.79 1.47
CA ASN A 179 10.45 -9.93 0.65
C ASN A 179 10.68 -11.24 1.42
N THR A 180 10.74 -11.21 2.76
CA THR A 180 11.09 -12.41 3.55
C THR A 180 10.09 -12.75 4.65
N GLU A 181 9.30 -11.79 5.12
CA GLU A 181 8.31 -12.05 6.16
C GLU A 181 7.07 -12.78 5.58
N LYS A 182 6.41 -13.57 6.43
CA LYS A 182 5.17 -14.26 6.04
C LYS A 182 4.10 -13.26 5.60
N GLY A 183 3.30 -13.60 4.58
CA GLY A 183 2.19 -12.77 4.12
C GLY A 183 1.23 -12.39 5.25
N ARG A 184 0.96 -13.34 6.17
CA ARG A 184 0.14 -13.07 7.36
C ARG A 184 0.75 -11.98 8.26
N TRP A 185 2.07 -11.95 8.45
CA TRP A 185 2.73 -10.92 9.25
C TRP A 185 2.52 -9.52 8.66
N LEU A 186 2.59 -9.40 7.34
CA LEU A 186 2.31 -8.15 6.63
C LEU A 186 0.84 -7.72 6.77
N HIS A 187 -0.09 -8.60 6.42
CA HIS A 187 -1.52 -8.29 6.33
C HIS A 187 -2.25 -8.20 7.67
N THR A 188 -1.69 -8.75 8.74
CA THR A 188 -2.22 -8.59 10.11
C THR A 188 -1.47 -7.52 10.91
N PHE A 189 -0.69 -6.68 10.23
CA PHE A 189 0.00 -5.53 10.81
C PHE A 189 0.91 -5.87 12.00
N LYS A 190 1.50 -7.10 12.01
CA LYS A 190 2.41 -7.54 13.08
C LYS A 190 3.72 -6.74 13.16
N TRP A 191 3.95 -5.87 12.22
CA TRP A 191 5.02 -4.87 12.24
C TRP A 191 4.69 -3.64 13.12
N LEU A 192 3.43 -3.50 13.55
CA LEU A 192 3.02 -2.55 14.60
C LEU A 192 3.17 -3.17 15.99
N PRO A 193 3.20 -2.36 17.07
CA PRO A 193 3.10 -2.86 18.43
C PRO A 193 1.73 -3.49 18.68
N ASP A 194 1.67 -4.39 19.68
CA ASP A 194 0.42 -4.96 20.19
C ASP A 194 -0.42 -3.90 20.88
#